data_6d82052d41593c51d8f04d87a3de576a
#
_entry.id   6d82052d41593c51d8f04d87a3de576a
#
_cell.length_a   1.000
_cell.length_b   1.000
_cell.length_c   1.000
_cell.angle_alpha   90.00
_cell.angle_beta   90.00
_cell.angle_gamma   90.00
#
_symmetry.space_group_name_H-M   'P 1'
#
loop_
_entity.id
_entity.type
_entity.pdbx_description
1 polymer ?
#
loop_
_entity_poly.entity_id
_entity_poly.type
_entity_poly.pdbx_seq_one_letter_code
_entity_poly.pdbx_strand_id
1 'polypeptide(L)'
;MNTDVISGKKTGSKSWIRVPLLILAAAVAIFAVAEMYQRIQLWRHTRVPVLSNEQPGPFRRDNTLGWAPRESYKSAYTRSTLGGTSYPVRYSVDASGLRGCSTNGNGRKILVVGDSHTHGLEVSNDKPYPCVVARDLKASAVAYAAGGYGTLQERMALERFIPQVQPDLIIVQIGYDDFINNDFDLEKASYINNHNMLRPYWISGQIRYLWPSHFPSGFEYARAHSRLFSNWYDSLLQKKSMREQTVEVDIAKAGAAYPGFDAATTATREVFGQIKALSAGRGLVVAATELSEPYHSAFRKIFQDLNILVIEDAAVALADARARGMDVYARDNIHWSEAGHQIFGDALARGILAHPELGFK
;
A
#
# COMPACT_ATOMS: atom_id res chain seq x y z
N MET A 1 -17.03 22.89 88.98
CA MET A 1 -16.01 22.08 88.22
C MET A 1 -16.42 22.06 86.78
N ASN A 2 -15.87 22.95 85.97
CA ASN A 2 -16.08 23.03 84.54
C ASN A 2 -15.00 22.19 83.88
N THR A 3 -15.44 21.22 83.05
CA THR A 3 -14.56 20.49 82.12
C THR A 3 -14.89 20.92 80.72
N ASP A 4 -14.08 21.82 80.14
CA ASP A 4 -14.11 22.23 78.75
C ASP A 4 -13.57 21.07 77.92
N VAL A 5 -14.44 20.46 77.03
CA VAL A 5 -14.07 19.50 76.03
C VAL A 5 -13.68 20.29 74.78
N ILE A 6 -12.35 20.40 74.55
CA ILE A 6 -11.80 20.98 73.34
C ILE A 6 -12.04 19.96 72.16
N SER A 7 -13.01 20.27 71.28
CA SER A 7 -13.22 19.57 70.02
C SER A 7 -12.14 19.94 69.00
N GLY A 8 -11.12 19.11 68.89
CA GLY A 8 -10.09 19.23 67.83
C GLY A 8 -10.65 18.88 66.47
N LYS A 9 -11.03 19.87 65.66
CA LYS A 9 -11.28 19.70 64.23
C LYS A 9 -10.02 19.23 63.52
N LYS A 10 -9.92 17.93 63.21
CA LYS A 10 -8.91 17.41 62.26
C LYS A 10 -9.23 17.94 60.89
N THR A 11 -8.61 19.03 60.47
CA THR A 11 -8.54 19.43 59.06
C THR A 11 -7.64 18.44 58.32
N GLY A 12 -8.18 17.30 57.95
CA GLY A 12 -7.51 16.33 57.10
C GLY A 12 -7.12 17.01 55.78
N SER A 13 -5.86 17.24 55.63
CA SER A 13 -5.26 17.92 54.49
C SER A 13 -5.61 17.18 53.19
N LYS A 14 -6.33 17.83 52.30
CA LYS A 14 -6.59 17.38 50.91
C LYS A 14 -5.30 17.46 50.08
N SER A 15 -4.12 17.57 50.68
CA SER A 15 -2.83 17.70 50.00
C SER A 15 -2.39 16.46 49.23
N TRP A 16 -2.76 15.26 49.69
CA TRP A 16 -2.41 14.00 49.03
C TRP A 16 -3.08 13.81 47.66
N ILE A 17 -4.21 14.50 47.38
CA ILE A 17 -4.89 14.47 46.05
C ILE A 17 -4.32 15.61 45.17
N ARG A 18 -3.85 16.72 45.74
CA ARG A 18 -3.37 17.87 44.96
C ARG A 18 -2.05 17.58 44.23
N VAL A 19 -1.13 16.86 44.87
CA VAL A 19 0.17 16.55 44.27
C VAL A 19 0.03 15.65 43.02
N PRO A 20 -0.71 14.52 43.03
CA PRO A 20 -0.96 13.73 41.81
C PRO A 20 -1.66 14.53 40.73
N LEU A 21 -2.61 15.39 41.06
CA LEU A 21 -3.30 16.24 40.08
C LEU A 21 -2.37 17.24 39.40
N LEU A 22 -1.44 17.86 40.19
CA LEU A 22 -0.43 18.75 39.64
C LEU A 22 0.56 18.02 38.74
N ILE A 23 0.97 16.80 39.10
CA ILE A 23 1.84 15.95 38.27
C ILE A 23 1.11 15.58 36.96
N LEU A 24 -0.16 15.18 37.03
CA LEU A 24 -0.96 14.88 35.86
C LEU A 24 -1.12 16.10 34.94
N ALA A 25 -1.44 17.27 35.54
CA ALA A 25 -1.56 18.53 34.79
C ALA A 25 -0.26 18.90 34.08
N ALA A 26 0.87 18.75 34.77
CA ALA A 26 2.19 19.00 34.20
C ALA A 26 2.49 18.00 33.06
N ALA A 27 2.18 16.71 33.21
CA ALA A 27 2.36 15.70 32.18
C ALA A 27 1.50 15.98 30.92
N VAL A 28 0.24 16.39 31.12
CA VAL A 28 -0.66 16.79 30.02
C VAL A 28 -0.12 18.04 29.31
N ALA A 29 0.38 19.04 30.07
CA ALA A 29 0.96 20.26 29.49
C ALA A 29 2.22 19.94 28.67
N ILE A 30 3.12 19.10 29.18
CA ILE A 30 4.32 18.66 28.46
C ILE A 30 3.94 17.90 27.18
N PHE A 31 2.96 16.98 27.26
CA PHE A 31 2.47 16.26 26.09
C PHE A 31 1.89 17.22 25.05
N ALA A 32 1.06 18.18 25.46
CA ALA A 32 0.46 19.15 24.55
C ALA A 32 1.52 20.03 23.84
N VAL A 33 2.56 20.45 24.56
CA VAL A 33 3.68 21.20 23.97
C VAL A 33 4.46 20.35 22.98
N ALA A 34 4.77 19.10 23.33
CA ALA A 34 5.48 18.18 22.44
C ALA A 34 4.65 17.84 21.18
N GLU A 35 3.35 17.59 21.33
CA GLU A 35 2.43 17.38 20.23
C GLU A 35 2.36 18.59 19.29
N MET A 36 2.22 19.79 19.86
CA MET A 36 2.18 21.03 19.08
C MET A 36 3.51 21.26 18.34
N TYR A 37 4.63 20.99 18.99
CA TYR A 37 5.94 21.08 18.36
C TYR A 37 6.03 20.15 17.13
N GLN A 38 5.62 18.88 17.25
CA GLN A 38 5.61 17.93 16.14
C GLN A 38 4.70 18.40 14.99
N ARG A 39 3.53 18.94 15.32
CA ARG A 39 2.59 19.48 14.33
C ARG A 39 3.13 20.72 13.59
N ILE A 40 3.83 21.61 14.29
CA ILE A 40 4.48 22.77 13.69
C ILE A 40 5.64 22.33 12.78
N GLN A 41 6.45 21.36 13.20
CA GLN A 41 7.52 20.83 12.35
C GLN A 41 6.93 20.21 11.07
N LEU A 42 5.88 19.40 11.19
CA LEU A 42 5.18 18.84 10.07
C LEU A 42 4.66 19.92 9.12
N TRP A 43 3.99 20.95 9.62
CA TRP A 43 3.50 22.07 8.81
C TRP A 43 4.64 22.78 8.06
N ARG A 44 5.79 22.98 8.70
CA ARG A 44 6.95 23.61 8.04
C ARG A 44 7.41 22.83 6.81
N HIS A 45 7.39 21.52 6.89
CA HIS A 45 7.89 20.65 5.82
C HIS A 45 6.84 20.28 4.78
N THR A 46 5.55 20.19 5.14
CA THR A 46 4.51 19.61 4.30
C THR A 46 3.36 20.57 3.98
N ARG A 47 3.26 21.68 4.71
CA ARG A 47 2.13 22.64 4.69
C ARG A 47 0.78 22.01 5.09
N VAL A 48 0.75 20.82 5.65
CA VAL A 48 -0.44 20.26 6.29
C VAL A 48 -0.86 21.16 7.45
N PRO A 49 -2.12 21.59 7.55
CA PRO A 49 -2.57 22.49 8.62
C PRO A 49 -2.26 21.93 10.00
N VAL A 50 -1.77 22.77 10.91
CA VAL A 50 -1.25 22.36 12.24
C VAL A 50 -2.28 21.56 13.05
N LEU A 51 -3.56 21.92 12.97
CA LEU A 51 -4.64 21.24 13.68
C LEU A 51 -5.27 20.08 12.90
N SER A 52 -4.82 19.84 11.66
CA SER A 52 -5.31 18.73 10.86
C SER A 52 -4.76 17.39 11.39
N ASN A 53 -5.59 16.36 11.33
CA ASN A 53 -5.18 14.97 11.53
C ASN A 53 -4.80 14.28 10.20
N GLU A 54 -4.81 15.00 9.09
CA GLU A 54 -4.37 14.46 7.81
C GLU A 54 -2.92 14.04 7.86
N GLN A 55 -2.65 12.83 7.35
CA GLN A 55 -1.28 12.38 7.16
C GLN A 55 -0.67 13.11 5.98
N PRO A 56 0.60 13.57 6.08
CA PRO A 56 1.31 14.07 4.92
C PRO A 56 1.60 12.94 3.94
N GLY A 57 1.79 13.30 2.68
CA GLY A 57 2.23 12.33 1.71
C GLY A 57 1.21 12.03 0.60
N PRO A 58 1.53 11.06 -0.25
CA PRO A 58 0.81 10.78 -1.48
C PRO A 58 -0.53 10.06 -1.26
N PHE A 59 -0.82 9.60 -0.04
CA PHE A 59 -2.04 8.89 0.29
C PHE A 59 -2.94 9.69 1.23
N ARG A 60 -4.22 9.42 1.17
CA ARG A 60 -5.25 9.86 2.12
C ARG A 60 -6.08 8.67 2.59
N ARG A 61 -6.80 8.83 3.68
CA ARG A 61 -7.82 7.85 4.09
C ARG A 61 -8.95 7.83 3.06
N ASP A 62 -9.48 6.65 2.80
CA ASP A 62 -10.61 6.42 1.92
C ASP A 62 -11.59 5.46 2.58
N ASN A 63 -12.89 5.80 2.57
CA ASN A 63 -13.91 5.02 3.27
C ASN A 63 -14.26 3.70 2.58
N THR A 64 -13.87 3.56 1.30
CA THR A 64 -14.16 2.35 0.51
C THR A 64 -12.91 1.49 0.31
N LEU A 65 -11.77 2.11 0.06
CA LEU A 65 -10.51 1.42 -0.20
C LEU A 65 -9.60 1.33 1.03
N GLY A 66 -9.98 2.01 2.15
CA GLY A 66 -9.13 2.16 3.34
C GLY A 66 -8.15 3.33 3.19
N TRP A 67 -7.40 3.37 2.14
CA TRP A 67 -6.56 4.49 1.73
C TRP A 67 -6.55 4.61 0.20
N ALA A 68 -6.20 5.77 -0.31
CA ALA A 68 -6.21 6.07 -1.75
C ALA A 68 -5.11 7.08 -2.09
N PRO A 69 -4.65 7.16 -3.34
CA PRO A 69 -3.83 8.26 -3.80
C PRO A 69 -4.51 9.60 -3.51
N ARG A 70 -3.74 10.57 -2.99
CA ARG A 70 -4.24 11.91 -2.71
C ARG A 70 -4.38 12.68 -4.03
N GLU A 71 -5.58 13.10 -4.35
CA GLU A 71 -5.90 13.81 -5.58
C GLU A 71 -5.03 15.08 -5.73
N SER A 72 -4.60 15.35 -6.95
CA SER A 72 -3.77 16.52 -7.32
C SER A 72 -2.45 16.62 -6.54
N TYR A 73 -2.00 15.53 -5.91
CA TYR A 73 -0.76 15.53 -5.16
C TYR A 73 0.45 15.68 -6.09
N LYS A 74 1.37 16.54 -5.68
CA LYS A 74 2.65 16.76 -6.38
C LYS A 74 3.78 16.84 -5.36
N SER A 75 4.89 16.21 -5.68
CA SER A 75 6.10 16.26 -4.84
C SER A 75 7.36 16.10 -5.67
N ALA A 76 8.46 16.64 -5.14
CA ALA A 76 9.80 16.44 -5.70
C ALA A 76 10.76 16.07 -4.57
N TYR A 77 11.54 15.02 -4.77
CA TYR A 77 12.46 14.47 -3.77
C TYR A 77 13.61 13.72 -4.47
N THR A 78 14.56 13.27 -3.68
CA THR A 78 15.67 12.45 -4.17
C THR A 78 15.46 11.01 -3.70
N ARG A 79 15.69 10.06 -4.57
CA ARG A 79 15.78 8.62 -4.29
C ARG A 79 17.18 8.12 -4.58
N SER A 80 17.46 6.92 -4.12
CA SER A 80 18.72 6.23 -4.43
C SER A 80 18.42 4.79 -4.81
N THR A 81 19.23 4.24 -5.68
CA THR A 81 19.24 2.80 -5.98
C THR A 81 19.84 2.03 -4.82
N LEU A 82 19.73 0.72 -4.84
CA LEU A 82 20.37 -0.18 -3.87
C LEU A 82 21.90 -0.02 -3.90
N GLY A 83 22.50 0.17 -5.10
CA GLY A 83 23.92 0.44 -5.29
C GLY A 83 24.36 1.85 -4.88
N GLY A 84 23.44 2.72 -4.42
CA GLY A 84 23.74 4.04 -3.87
C GLY A 84 23.70 5.19 -4.87
N THR A 85 23.36 4.96 -6.14
CA THR A 85 23.22 6.03 -7.14
C THR A 85 21.96 6.85 -6.84
N SER A 86 22.14 8.15 -6.59
CA SER A 86 21.04 9.07 -6.28
C SER A 86 20.47 9.71 -7.54
N TYR A 87 19.14 9.88 -7.58
CA TYR A 87 18.44 10.51 -8.69
C TYR A 87 17.23 11.32 -8.22
N PRO A 88 16.86 12.41 -8.95
CA PRO A 88 15.70 13.23 -8.60
C PRO A 88 14.40 12.54 -9.06
N VAL A 89 13.37 12.64 -8.24
CA VAL A 89 12.02 12.14 -8.55
C VAL A 89 11.04 13.32 -8.55
N ARG A 90 10.23 13.42 -9.60
CA ARG A 90 9.10 14.31 -9.71
C ARG A 90 7.83 13.46 -9.83
N TYR A 91 7.08 13.44 -8.77
CA TYR A 91 5.86 12.63 -8.66
C TYR A 91 4.61 13.51 -8.71
N SER A 92 3.61 13.11 -9.47
CA SER A 92 2.27 13.71 -9.41
C SER A 92 1.18 12.72 -9.83
N VAL A 93 0.00 12.96 -9.29
CA VAL A 93 -1.27 12.35 -9.74
C VAL A 93 -2.27 13.46 -10.07
N ASP A 94 -3.27 13.13 -10.88
CA ASP A 94 -4.31 14.07 -11.30
C ASP A 94 -5.39 14.29 -10.23
N ALA A 95 -6.46 15.00 -10.60
CA ALA A 95 -7.59 15.30 -9.72
C ALA A 95 -8.42 14.06 -9.34
N SER A 96 -8.21 12.93 -9.97
CA SER A 96 -8.84 11.63 -9.65
C SER A 96 -7.91 10.68 -8.89
N GLY A 97 -6.66 11.09 -8.63
CA GLY A 97 -5.62 10.24 -8.05
C GLY A 97 -4.96 9.30 -9.06
N LEU A 98 -5.24 9.46 -10.35
CA LEU A 98 -4.63 8.67 -11.42
C LEU A 98 -3.24 9.21 -11.78
N ARG A 99 -2.31 8.29 -11.99
CA ARG A 99 -0.98 8.58 -12.54
C ARG A 99 -1.01 8.35 -14.04
N GLY A 100 -0.97 9.44 -14.80
CA GLY A 100 -1.11 9.40 -16.26
C GLY A 100 0.22 9.25 -16.99
N CYS A 101 0.20 8.49 -18.07
CA CYS A 101 1.27 8.32 -19.04
C CYS A 101 0.69 8.63 -20.42
N SER A 102 1.06 9.78 -20.97
CA SER A 102 0.58 10.19 -22.29
C SER A 102 1.68 9.94 -23.34
N THR A 103 1.28 9.34 -24.43
CA THR A 103 2.08 9.25 -25.65
C THR A 103 1.25 9.77 -26.82
N ASN A 104 1.89 10.22 -27.88
CA ASN A 104 1.22 10.56 -29.16
C ASN A 104 0.80 9.28 -29.89
N GLY A 105 0.07 8.40 -29.20
CA GLY A 105 -0.21 7.06 -29.67
C GLY A 105 -1.46 6.92 -30.55
N ASN A 106 -1.84 5.66 -30.79
CA ASN A 106 -2.93 5.22 -31.66
C ASN A 106 -4.35 5.44 -31.10
N GLY A 107 -4.50 6.20 -30.03
CA GLY A 107 -5.78 6.45 -29.35
C GLY A 107 -6.22 5.36 -28.39
N ARG A 108 -5.50 4.21 -28.29
CA ARG A 108 -5.80 3.14 -27.34
C ARG A 108 -5.48 3.53 -25.91
N LYS A 109 -6.25 3.01 -24.99
CA LYS A 109 -6.18 3.34 -23.56
C LYS A 109 -5.90 2.10 -22.73
N ILE A 110 -4.99 2.22 -21.79
CA ILE A 110 -4.64 1.17 -20.84
C ILE A 110 -4.97 1.66 -19.43
N LEU A 111 -5.70 0.86 -18.68
CA LEU A 111 -5.90 1.06 -17.24
C LEU A 111 -5.05 0.04 -16.49
N VAL A 112 -4.18 0.52 -15.62
CA VAL A 112 -3.32 -0.32 -14.79
C VAL A 112 -3.73 -0.18 -13.34
N VAL A 113 -3.93 -1.30 -12.64
CA VAL A 113 -4.13 -1.34 -11.19
C VAL A 113 -3.08 -2.25 -10.57
N GLY A 114 -2.77 -2.01 -9.30
CA GLY A 114 -1.74 -2.75 -8.57
C GLY A 114 -1.42 -2.10 -7.23
N ASP A 115 -0.32 -2.51 -6.67
CA ASP A 115 0.21 -2.08 -5.39
C ASP A 115 1.25 -0.94 -5.48
N SER A 116 2.28 -0.98 -4.63
CA SER A 116 3.38 -0.01 -4.60
C SER A 116 4.24 -0.02 -5.85
N HIS A 117 4.39 -1.15 -6.55
CA HIS A 117 5.16 -1.26 -7.79
C HIS A 117 4.47 -0.52 -8.94
N THR A 118 3.14 -0.62 -9.03
CA THR A 118 2.35 0.16 -9.99
C THR A 118 2.28 1.63 -9.59
N HIS A 119 2.17 1.94 -8.30
CA HIS A 119 2.17 3.31 -7.79
C HIS A 119 3.50 4.03 -8.08
N GLY A 120 4.62 3.35 -7.91
CA GLY A 120 5.96 3.77 -8.34
C GLY A 120 6.44 5.08 -7.72
N LEU A 121 6.40 5.19 -6.38
CA LEU A 121 6.93 6.37 -5.66
C LEU A 121 8.44 6.58 -5.85
N GLU A 122 9.15 5.57 -6.27
CA GLU A 122 10.61 5.62 -6.43
C GLU A 122 11.06 6.26 -7.73
N VAL A 123 10.12 6.57 -8.65
CA VAL A 123 10.48 7.07 -9.99
C VAL A 123 9.62 8.26 -10.43
N SER A 124 10.18 9.09 -11.30
CA SER A 124 9.49 10.24 -11.91
C SER A 124 8.31 9.79 -12.79
N ASN A 125 7.38 10.72 -13.09
CA ASN A 125 6.09 10.40 -13.74
C ASN A 125 6.18 9.69 -15.09
N ASP A 126 7.24 9.87 -15.83
CA ASP A 126 7.47 9.26 -17.14
C ASP A 126 8.20 7.91 -17.08
N LYS A 127 8.57 7.46 -15.89
CA LYS A 127 9.46 6.31 -15.66
C LYS A 127 8.77 5.02 -15.14
N PRO A 128 7.59 5.06 -14.48
CA PRO A 128 7.02 3.81 -13.99
C PRO A 128 6.65 2.88 -15.15
N TYR A 129 6.67 1.57 -14.90
CA TYR A 129 6.44 0.57 -15.93
C TYR A 129 5.14 0.77 -16.74
N PRO A 130 4.03 1.30 -16.21
CA PRO A 130 2.87 1.60 -17.03
C PRO A 130 3.16 2.61 -18.15
N CYS A 131 4.08 3.57 -17.89
CA CYS A 131 4.48 4.54 -18.90
C CYS A 131 5.44 3.94 -19.93
N VAL A 132 6.26 3.00 -19.54
CA VAL A 132 7.12 2.21 -20.46
C VAL A 132 6.22 1.39 -21.39
N VAL A 133 5.27 0.65 -20.84
CA VAL A 133 4.28 -0.13 -21.60
C VAL A 133 3.49 0.76 -22.56
N ALA A 134 2.99 1.90 -22.08
CA ALA A 134 2.25 2.85 -22.91
C ALA A 134 3.08 3.33 -24.11
N ARG A 135 4.34 3.69 -23.87
CA ARG A 135 5.26 4.11 -24.92
C ARG A 135 5.49 3.02 -25.96
N ASP A 136 5.78 1.80 -25.54
CA ASP A 136 6.15 0.71 -26.42
C ASP A 136 4.95 0.17 -27.21
N LEU A 137 3.75 0.23 -26.62
CA LEU A 137 2.49 -0.11 -27.29
C LEU A 137 1.89 1.08 -28.08
N LYS A 138 2.53 2.25 -28.06
CA LYS A 138 2.01 3.50 -28.67
C LYS A 138 0.59 3.82 -28.21
N ALA A 139 0.31 3.65 -26.92
CA ALA A 139 -0.98 3.86 -26.28
C ALA A 139 -0.89 4.91 -25.19
N SER A 140 -2.01 5.41 -24.67
CA SER A 140 -2.04 6.12 -23.40
C SER A 140 -2.32 5.17 -22.25
N ALA A 141 -1.70 5.38 -21.09
CA ALA A 141 -2.00 4.62 -19.90
C ALA A 141 -2.30 5.53 -18.72
N VAL A 142 -3.17 5.05 -17.84
CA VAL A 142 -3.37 5.60 -16.50
C VAL A 142 -3.25 4.48 -15.50
N ALA A 143 -2.61 4.77 -14.37
CA ALA A 143 -2.47 3.83 -13.28
C ALA A 143 -3.19 4.34 -12.03
N TYR A 144 -3.93 3.46 -11.37
CA TYR A 144 -4.49 3.69 -10.04
C TYR A 144 -4.02 2.59 -9.10
N ALA A 145 -3.18 2.97 -8.15
CA ALA A 145 -2.52 2.02 -7.28
C ALA A 145 -2.09 2.69 -5.97
N ALA A 146 -1.96 1.92 -4.92
CA ALA A 146 -1.40 2.40 -3.66
C ALA A 146 -0.60 1.29 -2.97
N GLY A 147 0.44 1.66 -2.24
CA GLY A 147 1.24 0.70 -1.50
C GLY A 147 0.39 -0.19 -0.61
N GLY A 148 0.59 -1.52 -0.70
CA GLY A 148 -0.11 -2.52 0.07
C GLY A 148 -1.57 -2.76 -0.34
N TYR A 149 -1.99 -2.34 -1.53
CA TYR A 149 -3.26 -2.83 -2.07
C TYR A 149 -3.18 -4.34 -2.28
N GLY A 150 -4.28 -5.02 -2.02
CA GLY A 150 -4.50 -6.37 -2.46
C GLY A 150 -5.53 -6.41 -3.58
N THR A 151 -5.72 -7.56 -4.17
CA THR A 151 -6.56 -7.79 -5.34
C THR A 151 -7.99 -7.25 -5.20
N LEU A 152 -8.58 -7.26 -3.99
CA LEU A 152 -9.91 -6.71 -3.77
C LEU A 152 -9.95 -5.19 -3.94
N GLN A 153 -8.94 -4.47 -3.46
CA GLN A 153 -8.85 -3.02 -3.65
C GLN A 153 -8.62 -2.67 -5.12
N GLU A 154 -7.84 -3.47 -5.84
CA GLU A 154 -7.65 -3.35 -7.29
C GLU A 154 -8.96 -3.59 -8.05
N ARG A 155 -9.73 -4.62 -7.68
CA ARG A 155 -11.07 -4.88 -8.23
C ARG A 155 -12.01 -3.69 -8.03
N MET A 156 -12.01 -3.10 -6.82
CA MET A 156 -12.83 -1.92 -6.50
C MET A 156 -12.36 -0.67 -7.27
N ALA A 157 -11.07 -0.53 -7.48
CA ALA A 157 -10.51 0.51 -8.33
C ALA A 157 -10.94 0.34 -9.79
N LEU A 158 -10.92 -0.89 -10.32
CA LEU A 158 -11.42 -1.18 -11.68
C LEU A 158 -12.90 -0.83 -11.81
N GLU A 159 -13.74 -1.21 -10.85
CA GLU A 159 -15.17 -0.85 -10.84
C GLU A 159 -15.39 0.67 -10.93
N ARG A 160 -14.56 1.44 -10.24
CA ARG A 160 -14.61 2.90 -10.22
C ARG A 160 -14.13 3.53 -11.53
N PHE A 161 -13.03 3.02 -12.10
CA PHE A 161 -12.33 3.73 -13.17
C PHE A 161 -12.58 3.18 -14.58
N ILE A 162 -13.06 1.96 -14.76
CA ILE A 162 -13.44 1.45 -16.10
C ILE A 162 -14.44 2.37 -16.80
N PRO A 163 -15.53 2.85 -16.14
CA PRO A 163 -16.49 3.73 -16.80
C PRO A 163 -15.90 5.10 -17.19
N GLN A 164 -14.91 5.59 -16.44
CA GLN A 164 -14.29 6.91 -16.68
C GLN A 164 -13.21 6.85 -17.75
N VAL A 165 -12.35 5.83 -17.70
CA VAL A 165 -11.19 5.65 -18.59
C VAL A 165 -11.63 5.04 -19.92
N GLN A 166 -12.58 4.10 -19.88
CA GLN A 166 -12.98 3.27 -21.03
C GLN A 166 -11.77 2.59 -21.69
N PRO A 167 -11.03 1.75 -20.94
CA PRO A 167 -9.79 1.16 -21.43
C PRO A 167 -10.06 0.09 -22.50
N ASP A 168 -9.15 -0.04 -23.44
CA ASP A 168 -9.07 -1.18 -24.37
C ASP A 168 -8.36 -2.37 -23.72
N LEU A 169 -7.42 -2.09 -22.82
CA LEU A 169 -6.65 -3.08 -22.08
C LEU A 169 -6.63 -2.75 -20.59
N ILE A 170 -6.85 -3.75 -19.78
CA ILE A 170 -6.68 -3.69 -18.32
C ILE A 170 -5.46 -4.53 -17.95
N ILE A 171 -4.56 -3.95 -17.17
CA ILE A 171 -3.42 -4.64 -16.58
C ILE A 171 -3.60 -4.65 -15.07
N VAL A 172 -3.58 -5.84 -14.48
CA VAL A 172 -3.59 -6.06 -13.03
C VAL A 172 -2.20 -6.56 -12.64
N GLN A 173 -1.47 -5.78 -11.86
CA GLN A 173 -0.18 -6.21 -11.34
C GLN A 173 -0.40 -6.96 -10.04
N ILE A 174 0.27 -8.08 -9.88
CA ILE A 174 0.19 -8.93 -8.69
C ILE A 174 1.57 -9.24 -8.11
N GLY A 175 1.62 -9.39 -6.79
CA GLY A 175 2.76 -9.85 -6.02
C GLY A 175 2.38 -10.92 -5.00
N TYR A 176 3.36 -11.47 -4.28
CA TYR A 176 3.13 -12.47 -3.23
C TYR A 176 2.24 -11.93 -2.10
N ASP A 177 2.31 -10.65 -1.86
CA ASP A 177 1.60 -9.95 -0.79
C ASP A 177 0.08 -9.84 -1.06
N ASP A 178 -0.38 -10.03 -2.30
CA ASP A 178 -1.81 -10.06 -2.60
C ASP A 178 -2.57 -11.10 -1.80
N PHE A 179 -2.03 -12.32 -1.64
CA PHE A 179 -2.67 -13.35 -0.82
C PHE A 179 -2.80 -12.93 0.62
N ILE A 180 -1.75 -12.30 1.17
CA ILE A 180 -1.73 -11.82 2.55
C ILE A 180 -2.71 -10.66 2.71
N ASN A 181 -2.69 -9.72 1.78
CA ASN A 181 -3.53 -8.51 1.79
C ASN A 181 -5.02 -8.83 1.53
N ASN A 182 -5.34 -9.95 0.91
CA ASN A 182 -6.71 -10.41 0.70
C ASN A 182 -7.28 -11.19 1.89
N ASP A 183 -6.46 -11.64 2.82
CA ASP A 183 -6.88 -12.41 3.99
C ASP A 183 -6.63 -11.65 5.29
N PHE A 184 -7.69 -11.50 6.10
CA PHE A 184 -7.64 -10.73 7.34
C PHE A 184 -6.68 -11.33 8.38
N ASP A 185 -6.67 -12.65 8.54
CA ASP A 185 -5.87 -13.30 9.57
C ASP A 185 -4.38 -13.32 9.18
N LEU A 186 -4.08 -13.53 7.90
CA LEU A 186 -2.72 -13.44 7.38
C LEU A 186 -2.19 -12.00 7.48
N GLU A 187 -2.94 -11.00 7.05
CA GLU A 187 -2.50 -9.61 7.17
C GLU A 187 -2.36 -9.18 8.62
N LYS A 188 -3.27 -9.60 9.50
CA LYS A 188 -3.18 -9.31 10.92
C LYS A 188 -1.93 -9.92 11.55
N ALA A 189 -1.49 -11.08 11.09
CA ALA A 189 -0.26 -11.72 11.54
C ALA A 189 1.00 -11.10 10.93
N SER A 190 0.90 -10.43 9.77
CA SER A 190 2.03 -9.78 9.10
C SER A 190 2.42 -8.46 9.78
N TYR A 191 3.73 -8.22 9.93
CA TYR A 191 4.29 -6.92 10.33
C TYR A 191 4.80 -6.11 9.13
N ILE A 192 4.98 -6.74 7.98
CA ILE A 192 5.45 -6.07 6.76
C ILE A 192 4.27 -5.49 5.99
N ASN A 193 3.25 -6.32 5.74
CA ASN A 193 2.11 -5.95 4.91
C ASN A 193 0.95 -5.32 5.69
N ASN A 194 0.99 -5.36 7.02
CA ASN A 194 -0.04 -4.78 7.87
C ASN A 194 0.07 -3.25 7.93
N HIS A 195 -0.85 -2.56 7.28
CA HIS A 195 -0.90 -1.10 7.25
C HIS A 195 -1.65 -0.49 8.44
N ASN A 196 -2.19 -1.32 9.33
CA ASN A 196 -3.01 -0.88 10.48
C ASN A 196 -4.09 0.15 10.06
N MET A 197 -4.72 -0.09 8.94
CA MET A 197 -5.81 0.72 8.42
C MET A 197 -7.06 -0.13 8.25
N LEU A 198 -8.23 0.47 8.41
CA LEU A 198 -9.48 -0.17 8.01
C LEU A 198 -9.41 -0.44 6.51
N ARG A 199 -9.62 -1.69 6.10
CA ARG A 199 -9.60 -2.06 4.68
C ARG A 199 -10.68 -3.10 4.35
N PRO A 200 -11.09 -3.20 3.08
CA PRO A 200 -12.03 -4.22 2.63
C PRO A 200 -11.34 -5.59 2.53
N TYR A 201 -12.07 -6.63 2.95
CA TYR A 201 -11.75 -8.04 2.74
C TYR A 201 -12.92 -8.75 2.11
N TRP A 202 -12.64 -9.74 1.26
CA TRP A 202 -13.65 -10.60 0.67
C TRP A 202 -13.87 -11.83 1.56
N ILE A 203 -14.95 -11.83 2.33
CA ILE A 203 -15.26 -12.88 3.31
C ILE A 203 -16.65 -13.42 3.05
N SER A 204 -16.74 -14.73 2.78
CA SER A 204 -18.01 -15.44 2.54
C SER A 204 -18.91 -14.75 1.50
N GLY A 205 -18.35 -14.32 0.39
CA GLY A 205 -19.08 -13.70 -0.70
C GLY A 205 -19.49 -12.23 -0.48
N GLN A 206 -18.92 -11.56 0.52
CA GLN A 206 -19.26 -10.18 0.88
C GLN A 206 -18.01 -9.37 1.20
N ILE A 207 -18.06 -8.05 0.91
CA ILE A 207 -17.04 -7.12 1.35
C ILE A 207 -17.26 -6.81 2.83
N ARG A 208 -16.26 -7.07 3.65
CA ARG A 208 -16.24 -6.70 5.07
C ARG A 208 -15.08 -5.76 5.34
N TYR A 209 -15.37 -4.67 6.04
CA TYR A 209 -14.35 -3.70 6.45
C TYR A 209 -13.85 -4.09 7.83
N LEU A 210 -12.60 -4.53 7.89
CA LEU A 210 -11.95 -4.96 9.11
C LEU A 210 -10.63 -4.19 9.30
N TRP A 211 -10.19 -4.23 10.54
CA TRP A 211 -8.98 -3.55 10.95
C TRP A 211 -7.94 -4.59 11.41
N PRO A 212 -6.91 -4.86 10.61
CA PRO A 212 -5.91 -5.89 10.92
C PRO A 212 -4.87 -5.37 11.95
N SER A 213 -5.34 -4.74 13.02
CA SER A 213 -4.45 -4.15 14.02
C SER A 213 -3.93 -5.17 15.00
N HIS A 214 -2.62 -5.08 15.31
CA HIS A 214 -1.97 -5.81 16.40
C HIS A 214 -2.29 -5.25 17.79
N PHE A 215 -2.95 -4.10 17.86
CA PHE A 215 -3.19 -3.36 19.08
C PHE A 215 -4.69 -3.10 19.29
N PRO A 216 -5.12 -2.86 20.54
CA PRO A 216 -6.49 -2.48 20.82
C PRO A 216 -6.92 -1.22 20.04
N SER A 217 -8.20 -1.12 19.67
CA SER A 217 -8.75 -0.02 18.88
C SER A 217 -8.47 1.39 19.41
N GLY A 218 -8.32 1.54 20.74
CA GLY A 218 -7.94 2.82 21.37
C GLY A 218 -6.57 3.34 20.94
N PHE A 219 -5.63 2.44 20.64
CA PHE A 219 -4.30 2.81 20.14
C PHE A 219 -4.38 3.41 18.74
N GLU A 220 -5.24 2.88 17.91
CA GLU A 220 -5.44 3.39 16.55
C GLU A 220 -6.13 4.75 16.55
N TYR A 221 -7.08 4.94 17.46
CA TYR A 221 -7.66 6.26 17.67
C TYR A 221 -6.59 7.28 18.09
N ALA A 222 -5.74 6.94 19.06
CA ALA A 222 -4.64 7.79 19.48
C ALA A 222 -3.64 8.07 18.33
N ARG A 223 -3.30 7.05 17.54
CA ARG A 223 -2.45 7.18 16.34
C ARG A 223 -3.05 8.15 15.31
N ALA A 224 -4.35 8.06 15.10
CA ALA A 224 -5.05 8.93 14.15
C ALA A 224 -5.09 10.39 14.61
N HIS A 225 -5.04 10.68 15.91
CA HIS A 225 -5.28 12.01 16.49
C HIS A 225 -4.05 12.65 17.14
N SER A 226 -2.96 11.91 17.36
CA SER A 226 -1.72 12.42 17.93
C SER A 226 -0.52 12.10 17.03
N ARG A 227 0.23 13.12 16.66
CA ARG A 227 1.49 12.98 15.90
C ARG A 227 2.59 12.32 16.71
N LEU A 228 2.68 12.69 17.98
CA LEU A 228 3.65 12.12 18.89
C LEU A 228 3.41 10.61 19.05
N PHE A 229 2.15 10.23 19.25
CA PHE A 229 1.76 8.83 19.38
C PHE A 229 1.94 8.07 18.07
N SER A 230 1.57 8.66 16.92
CA SER A 230 1.79 8.06 15.61
C SER A 230 3.27 7.74 15.37
N ASN A 231 4.16 8.70 15.59
CA ASN A 231 5.60 8.51 15.39
C ASN A 231 6.17 7.41 16.30
N TRP A 232 5.74 7.37 17.56
CA TRP A 232 6.13 6.31 18.49
C TRP A 232 5.64 4.93 18.02
N TYR A 233 4.38 4.84 17.65
CA TYR A 233 3.74 3.61 17.20
C TYR A 233 4.39 3.07 15.92
N ASP A 234 4.60 3.92 14.91
CA ASP A 234 5.24 3.54 13.65
C ASP A 234 6.68 3.06 13.88
N SER A 235 7.42 3.72 14.79
CA SER A 235 8.75 3.27 15.22
C SER A 235 8.73 1.90 15.93
N LEU A 236 7.68 1.62 16.71
CA LEU A 236 7.50 0.33 17.37
C LEU A 236 7.24 -0.79 16.35
N LEU A 237 6.34 -0.55 15.39
CA LEU A 237 6.04 -1.50 14.33
C LEU A 237 7.27 -1.80 13.48
N GLN A 238 8.00 -0.77 13.06
CA GLN A 238 9.23 -0.93 12.29
C GLN A 238 10.27 -1.78 13.04
N LYS A 239 10.45 -1.57 14.34
CA LYS A 239 11.37 -2.39 15.15
C LYS A 239 10.93 -3.85 15.24
N LYS A 240 9.62 -4.10 15.29
CA LYS A 240 9.07 -5.46 15.31
C LYS A 240 9.27 -6.15 13.96
N SER A 241 8.93 -5.49 12.86
CA SER A 241 9.10 -6.05 11.51
C SER A 241 10.55 -6.43 11.20
N MET A 242 11.53 -5.74 11.81
CA MET A 242 12.95 -6.07 11.66
C MET A 242 13.44 -7.25 12.52
N ARG A 243 12.68 -7.68 13.53
CA ARG A 243 13.09 -8.67 14.52
C ARG A 243 12.34 -9.98 14.44
N GLU A 244 11.10 -9.94 14.01
CA GLU A 244 10.22 -11.09 14.00
C GLU A 244 10.23 -11.75 12.62
N GLN A 245 10.18 -13.07 12.60
CA GLN A 245 9.94 -13.84 11.40
C GLN A 245 8.54 -13.48 10.89
N THR A 246 8.42 -13.21 9.60
CA THR A 246 7.18 -12.72 9.03
C THR A 246 6.33 -13.85 8.47
N VAL A 247 5.04 -13.63 8.34
CA VAL A 247 4.10 -14.57 7.71
C VAL A 247 4.57 -14.98 6.32
N GLU A 248 5.16 -14.06 5.57
CA GLU A 248 5.69 -14.30 4.24
C GLU A 248 6.78 -15.37 4.24
N VAL A 249 7.68 -15.28 5.20
CA VAL A 249 8.77 -16.28 5.39
C VAL A 249 8.19 -17.61 5.85
N ASP A 250 7.19 -17.61 6.70
CA ASP A 250 6.55 -18.83 7.21
C ASP A 250 5.77 -19.54 6.10
N ILE A 251 5.04 -18.80 5.27
CA ILE A 251 4.36 -19.35 4.07
C ILE A 251 5.40 -19.91 3.10
N ALA A 252 6.49 -19.19 2.83
CA ALA A 252 7.54 -19.69 1.93
C ALA A 252 8.18 -20.99 2.44
N LYS A 253 8.28 -21.19 3.75
CA LYS A 253 8.80 -22.43 4.35
C LYS A 253 7.79 -23.59 4.38
N ALA A 254 6.55 -23.30 4.79
CA ALA A 254 5.50 -24.30 4.95
C ALA A 254 4.80 -24.67 3.62
N GLY A 255 4.98 -23.83 2.61
CA GLY A 255 4.30 -23.98 1.33
C GLY A 255 2.79 -23.79 1.45
N ALA A 256 2.05 -24.42 0.55
CA ALA A 256 0.58 -24.38 0.52
C ALA A 256 -0.09 -24.97 1.78
N ALA A 257 0.65 -25.67 2.63
CA ALA A 257 0.13 -26.20 3.89
C ALA A 257 0.09 -25.17 5.03
N TYR A 258 0.55 -23.93 4.80
CA TYR A 258 0.49 -22.87 5.82
C TYR A 258 -0.97 -22.57 6.20
N PRO A 259 -1.31 -22.52 7.51
CA PRO A 259 -2.67 -22.25 7.95
C PRO A 259 -3.21 -20.92 7.39
N GLY A 260 -4.39 -20.95 6.76
CA GLY A 260 -5.01 -19.77 6.14
C GLY A 260 -4.63 -19.51 4.67
N PHE A 261 -3.54 -20.12 4.15
CA PHE A 261 -3.13 -19.86 2.76
C PHE A 261 -4.15 -20.35 1.73
N ASP A 262 -4.83 -21.49 1.99
CA ASP A 262 -5.89 -22.00 1.12
C ASP A 262 -7.12 -21.05 1.12
N ALA A 263 -7.50 -20.51 2.27
CA ALA A 263 -8.57 -19.52 2.38
C ALA A 263 -8.23 -18.22 1.62
N ALA A 264 -7.00 -17.73 1.76
CA ALA A 264 -6.48 -16.58 1.03
C ALA A 264 -6.48 -16.83 -0.50
N THR A 265 -6.06 -18.02 -0.92
CA THR A 265 -6.07 -18.44 -2.33
C THR A 265 -7.51 -18.48 -2.88
N THR A 266 -8.45 -18.98 -2.10
CA THR A 266 -9.87 -19.04 -2.47
C THR A 266 -10.47 -17.64 -2.62
N ALA A 267 -10.24 -16.76 -1.66
CA ALA A 267 -10.70 -15.37 -1.71
C ALA A 267 -10.10 -14.62 -2.93
N THR A 268 -8.80 -14.80 -3.17
CA THR A 268 -8.11 -14.22 -4.33
C THR A 268 -8.71 -14.70 -5.64
N ARG A 269 -9.01 -16.00 -5.77
CA ARG A 269 -9.67 -16.57 -6.95
C ARG A 269 -11.06 -15.97 -7.19
N GLU A 270 -11.87 -15.85 -6.15
CA GLU A 270 -13.21 -15.27 -6.26
C GLU A 270 -13.16 -13.82 -6.72
N VAL A 271 -12.21 -13.04 -6.19
CA VAL A 271 -12.00 -11.65 -6.60
C VAL A 271 -11.52 -11.55 -8.05
N PHE A 272 -10.60 -12.40 -8.50
CA PHE A 272 -10.19 -12.45 -9.93
C PHE A 272 -11.33 -12.88 -10.86
N GLY A 273 -12.24 -13.73 -10.41
CA GLY A 273 -13.47 -14.02 -11.14
C GLY A 273 -14.32 -12.76 -11.38
N GLN A 274 -14.41 -11.88 -10.37
CA GLN A 274 -15.10 -10.59 -10.50
C GLN A 274 -14.32 -9.62 -11.40
N ILE A 275 -12.99 -9.55 -11.29
CA ILE A 275 -12.15 -8.74 -12.19
C ILE A 275 -12.38 -9.16 -13.64
N LYS A 276 -12.36 -10.46 -13.94
CA LYS A 276 -12.65 -10.98 -15.26
C LYS A 276 -14.03 -10.54 -15.79
N ALA A 277 -15.05 -10.62 -14.93
CA ALA A 277 -16.41 -10.18 -15.31
C ALA A 277 -16.47 -8.66 -15.58
N LEU A 278 -15.81 -7.82 -14.77
CA LEU A 278 -15.72 -6.38 -14.97
C LEU A 278 -14.96 -6.02 -16.25
N SER A 279 -14.02 -6.86 -16.67
CA SER A 279 -13.19 -6.66 -17.86
C SER A 279 -13.84 -7.14 -19.14
N ALA A 280 -15.07 -7.64 -19.11
CA ALA A 280 -15.75 -8.20 -20.27
C ALA A 280 -15.75 -7.21 -21.46
N GLY A 281 -15.40 -7.71 -22.65
CA GLY A 281 -15.27 -6.91 -23.87
C GLY A 281 -13.99 -6.08 -23.98
N ARG A 282 -13.01 -6.29 -23.08
CA ARG A 282 -11.71 -5.63 -23.07
C ARG A 282 -10.58 -6.64 -22.96
N GLY A 283 -9.37 -6.26 -23.36
CA GLY A 283 -8.19 -7.05 -23.04
C GLY A 283 -7.98 -7.06 -21.51
N LEU A 284 -7.67 -8.22 -20.95
CA LEU A 284 -7.28 -8.39 -19.56
C LEU A 284 -5.96 -9.16 -19.49
N VAL A 285 -4.96 -8.55 -18.85
CA VAL A 285 -3.65 -9.15 -18.63
C VAL A 285 -3.31 -9.03 -17.16
N VAL A 286 -2.78 -10.10 -16.59
CA VAL A 286 -2.15 -10.08 -15.28
C VAL A 286 -0.63 -10.03 -15.46
N ALA A 287 0.02 -9.09 -14.78
CA ALA A 287 1.47 -8.91 -14.75
C ALA A 287 2.00 -9.38 -13.39
N ALA A 288 2.67 -10.53 -13.34
CA ALA A 288 3.31 -11.02 -12.14
C ALA A 288 4.61 -10.28 -11.88
N THR A 289 4.85 -9.87 -10.63
CA THR A 289 6.09 -9.15 -10.23
C THR A 289 7.20 -10.08 -9.80
N GLU A 290 6.84 -11.30 -9.40
CA GLU A 290 7.77 -12.33 -8.97
C GLU A 290 7.18 -13.74 -9.13
N LEU A 291 8.05 -14.75 -9.02
CA LEU A 291 7.72 -16.16 -9.27
C LEU A 291 8.09 -17.05 -8.09
N SER A 292 7.98 -16.53 -6.87
CA SER A 292 8.31 -17.27 -5.65
C SER A 292 7.23 -18.28 -5.26
N GLU A 293 7.64 -19.47 -4.80
CA GLU A 293 6.72 -20.48 -4.28
C GLU A 293 6.36 -20.22 -2.81
N PRO A 294 5.14 -20.55 -2.37
CA PRO A 294 4.05 -21.26 -3.07
C PRO A 294 3.12 -20.33 -3.87
N TYR A 295 3.39 -19.03 -3.86
CA TYR A 295 2.53 -17.99 -4.46
C TYR A 295 2.39 -18.16 -5.95
N HIS A 296 3.49 -18.43 -6.65
CA HIS A 296 3.50 -18.61 -8.11
C HIS A 296 2.61 -19.77 -8.55
N SER A 297 2.76 -20.94 -7.93
CA SER A 297 1.90 -22.09 -8.24
C SER A 297 0.42 -21.82 -7.97
N ALA A 298 0.10 -21.12 -6.86
CA ALA A 298 -1.26 -20.74 -6.53
C ALA A 298 -1.85 -19.76 -7.55
N PHE A 299 -1.13 -18.73 -7.95
CA PHE A 299 -1.55 -17.80 -9.00
C PHE A 299 -1.74 -18.50 -10.35
N ARG A 300 -0.78 -19.29 -10.78
CA ARG A 300 -0.90 -20.04 -12.07
C ARG A 300 -2.16 -20.88 -12.09
N LYS A 301 -2.47 -21.57 -10.99
CA LYS A 301 -3.69 -22.37 -10.90
C LYS A 301 -4.95 -21.48 -11.01
N ILE A 302 -5.01 -20.36 -10.30
CA ILE A 302 -6.13 -19.42 -10.35
C ILE A 302 -6.36 -18.95 -11.79
N PHE A 303 -5.31 -18.51 -12.48
CA PHE A 303 -5.44 -17.93 -13.82
C PHE A 303 -5.70 -18.97 -14.89
N GLN A 304 -5.18 -20.19 -14.76
CA GLN A 304 -5.55 -21.31 -15.62
C GLN A 304 -7.04 -21.65 -15.45
N ASP A 305 -7.52 -21.81 -14.22
CA ASP A 305 -8.92 -22.13 -13.91
C ASP A 305 -9.88 -21.03 -14.43
N LEU A 306 -9.47 -19.77 -14.37
CA LEU A 306 -10.25 -18.62 -14.82
C LEU A 306 -10.02 -18.27 -16.31
N ASN A 307 -9.10 -18.92 -17.00
CA ASN A 307 -8.70 -18.55 -18.36
C ASN A 307 -8.39 -17.03 -18.46
N ILE A 308 -7.43 -16.56 -17.64
CA ILE A 308 -6.90 -15.21 -17.65
C ILE A 308 -5.45 -15.25 -18.13
N LEU A 309 -5.10 -14.38 -19.07
CA LEU A 309 -3.74 -14.26 -19.59
C LEU A 309 -2.81 -13.68 -18.51
N VAL A 310 -1.73 -14.39 -18.23
CA VAL A 310 -0.65 -13.93 -17.33
C VAL A 310 0.62 -13.76 -18.15
N ILE A 311 1.32 -12.65 -17.94
CA ILE A 311 2.65 -12.40 -18.49
C ILE A 311 3.66 -12.48 -17.35
N GLU A 312 4.44 -13.55 -17.34
CA GLU A 312 5.49 -13.82 -16.36
C GLU A 312 6.87 -13.33 -16.84
N ASP A 313 7.04 -13.11 -18.14
CA ASP A 313 8.31 -12.69 -18.76
C ASP A 313 8.89 -11.42 -18.15
N ALA A 314 8.04 -10.54 -17.66
CA ALA A 314 8.45 -9.31 -16.99
C ALA A 314 9.17 -9.59 -15.66
N ALA A 315 8.66 -10.52 -14.85
CA ALA A 315 9.30 -10.94 -13.60
C ALA A 315 10.62 -11.70 -13.88
N VAL A 316 10.63 -12.56 -14.90
CA VAL A 316 11.85 -13.27 -15.33
C VAL A 316 12.92 -12.27 -15.76
N ALA A 317 12.59 -11.31 -16.62
CA ALA A 317 13.55 -10.31 -17.09
C ALA A 317 14.14 -9.46 -15.96
N LEU A 318 13.32 -9.12 -14.97
CA LEU A 318 13.78 -8.38 -13.78
C LEU A 318 14.73 -9.22 -12.92
N ALA A 319 14.39 -10.49 -12.66
CA ALA A 319 15.21 -11.42 -11.91
C ALA A 319 16.56 -11.67 -12.60
N ASP A 320 16.56 -11.86 -13.91
CA ASP A 320 17.76 -12.03 -14.71
C ASP A 320 18.65 -10.79 -14.69
N ALA A 321 18.07 -9.60 -14.78
CA ALA A 321 18.82 -8.36 -14.70
C ALA A 321 19.50 -8.21 -13.32
N ARG A 322 18.78 -8.53 -12.24
CA ARG A 322 19.34 -8.57 -10.89
C ARG A 322 20.48 -9.59 -10.78
N ALA A 323 20.30 -10.79 -11.31
CA ALA A 323 21.33 -11.85 -11.29
C ALA A 323 22.61 -11.43 -12.04
N ARG A 324 22.48 -10.59 -13.08
CA ARG A 324 23.62 -10.00 -13.80
C ARG A 324 24.23 -8.79 -13.09
N GLY A 325 23.79 -8.46 -11.88
CA GLY A 325 24.33 -7.36 -11.08
C GLY A 325 23.81 -5.98 -11.48
N MET A 326 22.73 -5.88 -12.24
CA MET A 326 22.10 -4.59 -12.55
C MET A 326 21.39 -4.03 -11.31
N ASP A 327 21.48 -2.72 -11.13
CA ASP A 327 20.90 -2.01 -9.99
C ASP A 327 19.40 -1.69 -10.23
N VAL A 328 18.59 -2.75 -10.23
CA VAL A 328 17.16 -2.71 -10.59
C VAL A 328 16.24 -2.35 -9.42
N TYR A 329 16.78 -2.24 -8.19
CA TYR A 329 16.00 -1.91 -7.00
C TYR A 329 16.37 -0.55 -6.43
N ALA A 330 15.38 0.09 -5.80
CA ALA A 330 15.59 1.24 -4.94
C ALA A 330 16.30 0.81 -3.64
N ARG A 331 16.69 1.79 -2.83
CA ARG A 331 17.51 1.59 -1.62
C ARG A 331 16.89 0.63 -0.60
N ASP A 332 15.58 0.51 -0.58
CA ASP A 332 14.84 -0.40 0.31
C ASP A 332 14.94 -1.88 -0.10
N ASN A 333 15.52 -2.17 -1.27
CA ASN A 333 15.65 -3.51 -1.86
C ASN A 333 14.31 -4.23 -2.08
N ILE A 334 13.22 -3.49 -2.14
CA ILE A 334 11.85 -3.97 -2.39
C ILE A 334 11.31 -3.33 -3.66
N HIS A 335 11.25 -2.00 -3.70
CA HIS A 335 10.72 -1.27 -4.84
C HIS A 335 11.74 -1.14 -5.97
N TRP A 336 11.23 -0.99 -7.19
CA TRP A 336 12.11 -0.92 -8.36
C TRP A 336 12.70 0.48 -8.55
N SER A 337 13.96 0.51 -9.00
CA SER A 337 14.61 1.71 -9.54
C SER A 337 14.05 2.06 -10.93
N GLU A 338 14.50 3.17 -11.52
CA GLU A 338 14.15 3.50 -12.93
C GLU A 338 14.54 2.36 -13.89
N ALA A 339 15.68 1.71 -13.67
CA ALA A 339 16.11 0.56 -14.46
C ALA A 339 15.19 -0.64 -14.30
N GLY A 340 14.73 -0.92 -13.05
CA GLY A 340 13.79 -1.99 -12.79
C GLY A 340 12.45 -1.77 -13.48
N HIS A 341 11.89 -0.58 -13.38
CA HIS A 341 10.65 -0.23 -14.07
C HIS A 341 10.78 -0.30 -15.59
N GLN A 342 11.93 0.13 -16.16
CA GLN A 342 12.18 0.05 -17.59
C GLN A 342 12.23 -1.41 -18.06
N ILE A 343 12.98 -2.27 -17.39
CA ILE A 343 13.16 -3.69 -17.77
C ILE A 343 11.82 -4.43 -17.68
N PHE A 344 11.09 -4.22 -16.57
CA PHE A 344 9.79 -4.85 -16.37
C PHE A 344 8.79 -4.38 -17.43
N GLY A 345 8.72 -3.07 -17.69
CA GLY A 345 7.81 -2.49 -18.66
C GLY A 345 8.08 -2.95 -20.09
N ASP A 346 9.36 -2.98 -20.52
CA ASP A 346 9.75 -3.46 -21.85
C ASP A 346 9.39 -4.94 -22.05
N ALA A 347 9.60 -5.79 -21.03
CA ALA A 347 9.28 -7.19 -21.11
C ALA A 347 7.76 -7.42 -21.13
N LEU A 348 7.02 -6.68 -20.29
CA LEU A 348 5.55 -6.74 -20.28
C LEU A 348 4.96 -6.29 -21.62
N ALA A 349 5.46 -5.20 -22.20
CA ALA A 349 5.03 -4.73 -23.51
C ALA A 349 5.27 -5.79 -24.62
N ARG A 350 6.45 -6.42 -24.62
CA ARG A 350 6.75 -7.52 -25.56
C ARG A 350 5.79 -8.69 -25.36
N GLY A 351 5.50 -9.07 -24.11
CA GLY A 351 4.53 -10.11 -23.80
C GLY A 351 3.14 -9.76 -24.34
N ILE A 352 2.68 -8.52 -24.17
CA ILE A 352 1.40 -8.05 -24.73
C ILE A 352 1.39 -8.12 -26.26
N LEU A 353 2.49 -7.70 -26.91
CA LEU A 353 2.61 -7.74 -28.38
C LEU A 353 2.65 -9.17 -28.95
N ALA A 354 3.06 -10.15 -28.15
CA ALA A 354 3.01 -11.57 -28.55
C ALA A 354 1.57 -12.13 -28.59
N HIS A 355 0.59 -11.34 -28.11
CA HIS A 355 -0.83 -11.68 -28.04
C HIS A 355 -1.67 -10.76 -28.95
N PRO A 356 -1.73 -11.04 -30.28
CA PRO A 356 -2.41 -10.17 -31.23
C PRO A 356 -3.91 -10.03 -30.97
N GLU A 357 -4.53 -10.96 -30.25
CA GLU A 357 -5.93 -10.88 -29.80
C GLU A 357 -6.20 -9.70 -28.87
N LEU A 358 -5.18 -9.15 -28.20
CA LEU A 358 -5.27 -7.94 -27.40
C LEU A 358 -5.34 -6.67 -28.26
N GLY A 359 -5.07 -6.79 -29.56
CA GLY A 359 -5.22 -5.73 -30.57
C GLY A 359 -4.15 -4.65 -30.56
N PHE A 360 -3.00 -4.88 -29.92
CA PHE A 360 -1.82 -4.01 -29.98
C PHE A 360 -0.85 -4.52 -31.07
N LYS A 361 -0.13 -3.56 -31.72
CA LYS A 361 0.78 -3.85 -32.84
C LYS A 361 2.04 -3.02 -32.75
#